data_8f9f07307292b0e21f21707a2b1873de
#
_entry.id   8f9f07307292b0e21f21707a2b1873de
#
_cell.length_a   1.000
_cell.length_b   1.000
_cell.length_c   1.000
_cell.angle_alpha   90.00
_cell.angle_beta   90.00
_cell.angle_gamma   90.00
#
_symmetry.space_group_name_H-M   'P 1'
#
loop_
_entity.id
_entity.type
_entity.pdbx_description
1 polymer ?
#
loop_
_entity_poly.entity_id
_entity_poly.type
_entity_poly.pdbx_seq_one_letter_code
_entity_poly.pdbx_strand_id
1 'polypeptide(L)'
;MPRLSPLLISLALLPALLSANSYRSPENLAKTVCDRSPISLSLSPDKTLVAVANHTANTVSLVELASGRVLFETACGQTPVDIAWWDSQTLLVSLLDDDAVAILRWQHNRLELIRTIPVGDAPRGLAISGKQLTPTQDAKTHTRRAFVALSGFDQIAEINVTTGTLVRRFATGGQPGWLTATDNQRWLVVCANVPGEVWVHDVDTGKTLSRRTIFDDGFSLGRPVVLDNSETIILPTPINRSFPVNETNIKRGWVIDNRLTRMPLPRGEHWQQKQMNLDEHAAGAGDLNAVALSPTGRWLVGSCGGSHELVVLRFPELPWPSADPGDFLPEAMRDNPKLFRRIELGGRPLDPTFLDNQHAIVANYFHDTLQIVDANSARLVKTISLGNAPPPTLVRRGEQIFYDADRSRDGWFSCHSCHPDGHTSGQAFDTLNDGNHDTYKLTPSLRGVTRTGPWTWHGWQNNLTASIRKSLSDTLSTPTEPKPQDILALTAFLGSLEHPASPHRQHDGQLDEAARRGKHLFETTAGCTDCHNGNDYTSPNTYKIGLESPRLFYPEFNPPTLRGIHARRRFLHDGRAHSLNEVLTRHHRPEQLTGKQLSNTQLEDLIAFLKSI
;
A
#
# COMPACT_ATOMS: atom_id res chain seq x y z
N MET A 1 -65.04 36.32 41.06
CA MET A 1 -64.90 36.06 39.61
C MET A 1 -63.55 36.63 39.19
N PRO A 2 -62.57 35.82 38.88
CA PRO A 2 -61.58 36.18 37.88
C PRO A 2 -61.52 35.14 36.77
N ARG A 3 -61.25 35.63 35.59
CA ARG A 3 -61.27 34.95 34.29
C ARG A 3 -60.03 34.06 34.13
N LEU A 4 -60.26 32.80 33.72
CA LEU A 4 -59.27 31.88 33.22
C LEU A 4 -58.86 32.26 31.77
N SER A 5 -57.55 32.43 31.55
CA SER A 5 -56.95 32.53 30.19
C SER A 5 -56.42 31.16 29.79
N PRO A 6 -56.60 30.74 28.54
CA PRO A 6 -56.04 29.47 28.08
C PRO A 6 -54.56 29.62 27.67
N LEU A 7 -53.71 28.71 28.19
CA LEU A 7 -52.35 28.53 27.74
C LEU A 7 -52.34 27.87 26.33
N LEU A 8 -51.85 28.61 25.35
CA LEU A 8 -51.51 28.11 24.05
C LEU A 8 -50.15 27.36 24.15
N ILE A 9 -50.17 26.06 23.99
CA ILE A 9 -48.98 25.23 23.82
C ILE A 9 -48.57 25.34 22.36
N SER A 10 -47.52 26.11 22.08
CA SER A 10 -46.83 26.15 20.78
C SER A 10 -45.99 24.89 20.64
N LEU A 11 -46.46 23.93 19.83
CA LEU A 11 -45.61 22.88 19.28
C LEU A 11 -44.64 23.54 18.28
N ALA A 12 -43.38 23.69 18.70
CA ALA A 12 -42.30 24.02 17.79
C ALA A 12 -41.93 22.75 17.00
N LEU A 13 -42.41 22.66 15.78
CA LEU A 13 -41.87 21.76 14.75
C LEU A 13 -40.44 22.19 14.44
N LEU A 14 -39.44 21.44 14.96
CA LEU A 14 -38.11 21.51 14.42
C LEU A 14 -38.16 20.97 12.97
N PRO A 15 -37.67 21.73 11.97
CA PRO A 15 -37.46 21.17 10.66
C PRO A 15 -36.25 20.21 10.80
N ALA A 16 -36.49 18.94 10.50
CA ALA A 16 -35.44 18.00 10.19
C ALA A 16 -34.62 18.60 9.04
N LEU A 17 -33.39 19.03 9.34
CA LEU A 17 -32.37 19.33 8.34
C LEU A 17 -31.99 18.00 7.66
N LEU A 18 -32.81 17.57 6.72
CA LEU A 18 -32.36 16.77 5.61
C LEU A 18 -31.34 17.66 4.89
N SER A 19 -30.05 17.37 5.07
CA SER A 19 -29.01 17.88 4.20
C SER A 19 -29.35 17.38 2.79
N ALA A 20 -30.08 18.20 2.03
CA ALA A 20 -30.15 18.07 0.60
C ALA A 20 -28.69 18.19 0.13
N ASN A 21 -28.06 17.07 -0.20
CA ASN A 21 -26.91 17.07 -1.09
C ASN A 21 -27.38 17.81 -2.35
N SER A 22 -27.08 19.11 -2.40
CA SER A 22 -27.27 19.87 -3.61
C SER A 22 -26.38 19.23 -4.66
N TYR A 23 -26.96 18.51 -5.58
CA TYR A 23 -26.34 18.07 -6.82
C TYR A 23 -25.80 19.32 -7.53
N ARG A 24 -24.60 19.75 -7.20
CA ARG A 24 -23.81 20.61 -8.08
C ARG A 24 -23.56 19.78 -9.33
N SER A 25 -23.87 20.29 -10.49
CA SER A 25 -23.44 19.72 -11.76
C SER A 25 -21.93 19.47 -11.63
N PRO A 26 -21.41 18.26 -11.98
CA PRO A 26 -20.00 17.97 -11.84
C PRO A 26 -19.18 19.01 -12.59
N GLU A 27 -18.37 19.76 -11.84
CA GLU A 27 -17.45 20.74 -12.42
C GLU A 27 -16.25 19.98 -12.98
N ASN A 28 -15.81 20.35 -14.17
CA ASN A 28 -14.57 19.84 -14.73
C ASN A 28 -13.37 20.49 -14.01
N LEU A 29 -12.70 19.73 -13.17
CA LEU A 29 -11.57 20.18 -12.35
C LEU A 29 -10.23 20.21 -13.09
N ALA A 30 -10.19 19.86 -14.37
CA ALA A 30 -8.94 19.74 -15.14
C ALA A 30 -8.09 21.02 -15.18
N LYS A 31 -8.68 22.19 -14.93
CA LYS A 31 -7.99 23.49 -14.87
C LYS A 31 -7.59 23.91 -13.45
N THR A 32 -7.94 23.15 -12.45
CA THR A 32 -7.58 23.45 -11.05
C THR A 32 -6.08 23.26 -10.85
N VAL A 33 -5.45 24.21 -10.13
CA VAL A 33 -4.04 24.10 -9.75
C VAL A 33 -3.95 23.29 -8.46
N CYS A 34 -3.49 22.06 -8.55
CA CYS A 34 -3.32 21.14 -7.41
C CYS A 34 -2.31 20.04 -7.75
N ASP A 35 -1.71 19.46 -6.72
CA ASP A 35 -0.97 18.19 -6.85
C ASP A 35 -1.97 17.07 -7.11
N ARG A 36 -1.85 16.38 -8.24
CA ARG A 36 -2.75 15.28 -8.59
C ARG A 36 -2.24 13.95 -8.08
N SER A 37 -0.96 13.72 -8.23
CA SER A 37 -0.30 12.46 -7.84
C SER A 37 -0.96 11.24 -8.50
N PRO A 38 -0.86 11.11 -9.83
CA PRO A 38 -1.42 9.94 -10.52
C PRO A 38 -0.75 8.66 -10.01
N ILE A 39 -1.57 7.72 -9.49
CA ILE A 39 -1.07 6.49 -8.85
C ILE A 39 -1.40 5.24 -9.64
N SER A 40 -2.52 5.21 -10.33
CA SER A 40 -2.95 4.09 -11.16
C SER A 40 -3.68 4.59 -12.40
N LEU A 41 -3.64 3.81 -13.46
CA LEU A 41 -4.28 4.12 -14.73
C LEU A 41 -4.94 2.89 -15.36
N SER A 42 -5.99 3.13 -16.15
CA SER A 42 -6.71 2.07 -16.87
C SER A 42 -7.11 2.53 -18.26
N LEU A 43 -6.82 1.72 -19.27
CA LEU A 43 -7.23 1.97 -20.65
C LEU A 43 -8.69 1.63 -20.87
N SER A 44 -9.41 2.47 -21.62
CA SER A 44 -10.74 2.12 -22.11
C SER A 44 -10.69 0.88 -23.01
N PRO A 45 -11.81 0.14 -23.13
CA PRO A 45 -11.88 -1.06 -23.98
C PRO A 45 -11.43 -0.87 -25.42
N ASP A 46 -11.71 0.28 -25.99
CA ASP A 46 -11.34 0.69 -27.34
C ASP A 46 -9.94 1.33 -27.42
N LYS A 47 -9.28 1.48 -26.26
CA LYS A 47 -7.96 2.12 -26.10
C LYS A 47 -7.89 3.55 -26.63
N THR A 48 -9.00 4.28 -26.67
CA THR A 48 -9.02 5.70 -27.07
C THR A 48 -8.81 6.62 -25.87
N LEU A 49 -9.18 6.17 -24.69
CA LEU A 49 -9.11 6.91 -23.43
C LEU A 49 -8.24 6.20 -22.40
N VAL A 50 -7.65 6.97 -21.52
CA VAL A 50 -7.06 6.48 -20.27
C VAL A 50 -7.70 7.21 -19.08
N ALA A 51 -8.17 6.44 -18.11
CA ALA A 51 -8.65 6.94 -16.84
C ALA A 51 -7.50 6.86 -15.83
N VAL A 52 -7.36 7.88 -14.99
CA VAL A 52 -6.25 8.06 -14.05
C VAL A 52 -6.78 8.37 -12.67
N ALA A 53 -6.38 7.58 -11.68
CA ALA A 53 -6.64 7.85 -10.27
C ALA A 53 -5.62 8.85 -9.74
N ASN A 54 -6.06 10.02 -9.29
CA ASN A 54 -5.25 11.10 -8.75
C ASN A 54 -5.30 11.08 -7.23
N HIS A 55 -4.30 10.47 -6.62
CA HIS A 55 -4.26 10.13 -5.20
C HIS A 55 -4.41 11.35 -4.28
N THR A 56 -3.60 12.39 -4.49
CA THR A 56 -3.60 13.58 -3.63
C THR A 56 -4.78 14.51 -3.92
N ALA A 57 -5.19 14.61 -5.20
CA ALA A 57 -6.32 15.47 -5.57
C ALA A 57 -7.70 14.88 -5.24
N ASN A 58 -7.78 13.58 -4.91
CA ASN A 58 -9.05 12.89 -4.68
C ASN A 58 -9.98 12.90 -5.90
N THR A 59 -9.39 12.82 -7.10
CA THR A 59 -10.09 12.92 -8.38
C THR A 59 -9.76 11.77 -9.33
N VAL A 60 -10.57 11.66 -10.37
CA VAL A 60 -10.26 10.86 -11.57
C VAL A 60 -10.14 11.80 -12.76
N SER A 61 -9.03 11.71 -13.50
CA SER A 61 -8.85 12.37 -14.81
C SER A 61 -9.15 11.39 -15.94
N LEU A 62 -9.79 11.87 -16.99
CA LEU A 62 -10.01 11.15 -18.23
C LEU A 62 -9.24 11.83 -19.36
N VAL A 63 -8.33 11.11 -19.98
CA VAL A 63 -7.39 11.63 -20.99
C VAL A 63 -7.63 10.94 -22.33
N GLU A 64 -7.73 11.73 -23.40
CA GLU A 64 -7.75 11.24 -24.78
C GLU A 64 -6.33 10.94 -25.26
N LEU A 65 -6.05 9.71 -25.60
CA LEU A 65 -4.69 9.28 -25.93
C LEU A 65 -4.15 9.91 -27.21
N ALA A 66 -4.98 10.08 -28.22
CA ALA A 66 -4.56 10.64 -29.51
C ALA A 66 -4.03 12.07 -29.37
N SER A 67 -4.81 12.96 -28.76
CA SER A 67 -4.41 14.35 -28.53
C SER A 67 -3.51 14.53 -27.30
N GLY A 68 -3.60 13.66 -26.29
CA GLY A 68 -2.99 13.84 -24.98
C GLY A 68 -3.71 14.88 -24.12
N ARG A 69 -4.96 15.18 -24.40
CA ARG A 69 -5.74 16.20 -23.69
C ARG A 69 -6.55 15.58 -22.57
N VAL A 70 -6.51 16.18 -21.39
CA VAL A 70 -7.47 15.90 -20.32
C VAL A 70 -8.85 16.39 -20.75
N LEU A 71 -9.78 15.46 -20.98
CA LEU A 71 -11.15 15.76 -21.37
C LEU A 71 -11.97 16.21 -20.17
N PHE A 72 -11.83 15.51 -19.06
CA PHE A 72 -12.57 15.74 -17.84
C PHE A 72 -11.79 15.31 -16.61
N GLU A 73 -12.04 15.98 -15.50
CA GLU A 73 -11.57 15.59 -14.17
C GLU A 73 -12.70 15.81 -13.17
N THR A 74 -12.96 14.83 -12.29
CA THR A 74 -14.02 14.91 -11.29
C THR A 74 -13.59 14.30 -9.97
N ALA A 75 -14.14 14.81 -8.86
CA ALA A 75 -13.95 14.22 -7.55
C ALA A 75 -14.55 12.80 -7.48
N CYS A 76 -13.85 11.88 -6.83
CA CYS A 76 -14.30 10.48 -6.72
C CYS A 76 -14.45 9.99 -5.27
N GLY A 77 -13.85 10.66 -4.30
CA GLY A 77 -13.72 10.27 -2.89
C GLY A 77 -12.27 10.30 -2.44
N GLN A 78 -12.01 9.98 -1.17
CA GLN A 78 -10.72 10.19 -0.53
C GLN A 78 -9.70 9.11 -0.91
N THR A 79 -8.50 9.56 -1.23
CA THR A 79 -7.31 8.73 -1.42
C THR A 79 -7.55 7.56 -2.40
N PRO A 80 -7.85 7.87 -3.70
CA PRO A 80 -7.97 6.83 -4.72
C PRO A 80 -6.64 6.11 -4.92
N VAL A 81 -6.68 4.76 -5.00
CA VAL A 81 -5.48 3.90 -5.10
C VAL A 81 -5.44 3.13 -6.40
N ASP A 82 -6.58 2.58 -6.85
CA ASP A 82 -6.63 1.79 -8.08
C ASP A 82 -7.88 2.13 -8.89
N ILE A 83 -7.80 1.95 -10.21
CA ILE A 83 -8.87 2.28 -11.15
C ILE A 83 -8.99 1.23 -12.23
N ALA A 84 -10.23 0.84 -12.57
CA ALA A 84 -10.49 -0.14 -13.62
C ALA A 84 -11.75 0.18 -14.42
N TRP A 85 -11.69 0.02 -15.75
CA TRP A 85 -12.89 0.08 -16.59
C TRP A 85 -13.73 -1.20 -16.41
N TRP A 86 -14.97 -1.02 -15.96
CA TRP A 86 -15.96 -2.10 -15.95
C TRP A 86 -16.50 -2.39 -17.36
N ASP A 87 -16.85 -1.38 -18.10
CA ASP A 87 -17.29 -1.41 -19.49
C ASP A 87 -16.83 -0.12 -20.21
N SER A 88 -17.35 0.17 -21.40
CA SER A 88 -16.95 1.37 -22.16
C SER A 88 -17.40 2.71 -21.52
N GLN A 89 -18.24 2.67 -20.48
CA GLN A 89 -18.80 3.86 -19.84
C GLN A 89 -18.62 3.89 -18.32
N THR A 90 -18.32 2.75 -17.68
CA THR A 90 -18.32 2.62 -16.23
C THR A 90 -16.92 2.35 -15.72
N LEU A 91 -16.50 3.11 -14.71
CA LEU A 91 -15.24 3.00 -14.01
C LEU A 91 -15.47 2.61 -12.55
N LEU A 92 -14.54 1.82 -12.01
CA LEU A 92 -14.43 1.51 -10.59
C LEU A 92 -13.17 2.14 -10.04
N VAL A 93 -13.24 2.71 -8.85
CA VAL A 93 -12.09 3.31 -8.15
C VAL A 93 -12.10 2.87 -6.69
N SER A 94 -11.02 2.29 -6.21
CA SER A 94 -10.86 2.00 -4.78
C SER A 94 -10.44 3.26 -4.03
N LEU A 95 -11.10 3.54 -2.92
CA LEU A 95 -10.93 4.73 -2.08
C LEU A 95 -10.43 4.30 -0.71
N LEU A 96 -9.13 4.48 -0.47
CA LEU A 96 -8.43 3.93 0.70
C LEU A 96 -9.01 4.46 2.02
N ASP A 97 -9.22 5.78 2.11
CA ASP A 97 -9.64 6.46 3.35
C ASP A 97 -11.18 6.56 3.49
N ASP A 98 -11.93 6.24 2.42
CA ASP A 98 -13.41 6.14 2.48
C ASP A 98 -13.90 4.70 2.73
N ASP A 99 -13.01 3.71 2.82
CA ASP A 99 -13.35 2.28 2.98
C ASP A 99 -14.34 1.78 1.93
N ALA A 100 -14.23 2.27 0.70
CA ALA A 100 -15.26 2.15 -0.31
C ALA A 100 -14.70 1.96 -1.74
N VAL A 101 -15.58 1.57 -2.65
CA VAL A 101 -15.34 1.61 -4.10
C VAL A 101 -16.33 2.60 -4.73
N ALA A 102 -15.79 3.59 -5.44
CA ALA A 102 -16.60 4.51 -6.25
C ALA A 102 -16.93 3.91 -7.61
N ILE A 103 -18.16 4.15 -8.09
CA ILE A 103 -18.59 3.88 -9.45
C ILE A 103 -18.78 5.21 -10.16
N LEU A 104 -17.99 5.44 -11.21
CA LEU A 104 -18.12 6.61 -12.07
C LEU A 104 -18.66 6.19 -13.44
N ARG A 105 -19.35 7.12 -14.11
CA ARG A 105 -19.87 6.93 -15.46
C ARG A 105 -19.40 8.02 -16.39
N TRP A 106 -18.86 7.60 -17.53
CA TRP A 106 -18.51 8.47 -18.64
C TRP A 106 -19.61 8.45 -19.70
N GLN A 107 -20.32 9.55 -19.85
CA GLN A 107 -21.35 9.71 -20.87
C GLN A 107 -21.56 11.19 -21.20
N HIS A 108 -22.00 11.51 -22.43
CA HIS A 108 -22.27 12.86 -22.86
C HIS A 108 -21.14 13.87 -22.59
N ASN A 109 -19.88 13.43 -22.75
CA ASN A 109 -18.67 14.21 -22.45
C ASN A 109 -18.59 14.69 -20.99
N ARG A 110 -19.11 13.89 -20.04
CA ARG A 110 -19.02 14.14 -18.60
C ARG A 110 -18.63 12.85 -17.87
N LEU A 111 -17.80 13.01 -16.86
CA LEU A 111 -17.46 11.95 -15.92
C LEU A 111 -18.16 12.25 -14.59
N GLU A 112 -19.05 11.39 -14.17
CA GLU A 112 -19.92 11.61 -13.01
C GLU A 112 -19.75 10.48 -12.00
N LEU A 113 -19.62 10.83 -10.72
CA LEU A 113 -19.70 9.88 -9.60
C LEU A 113 -21.17 9.46 -9.44
N ILE A 114 -21.44 8.17 -9.70
CA ILE A 114 -22.81 7.63 -9.63
C ILE A 114 -23.15 7.17 -8.22
N ARG A 115 -22.19 6.48 -7.58
CA ARG A 115 -22.35 6.00 -6.20
C ARG A 115 -21.02 5.55 -5.60
N THR A 116 -21.02 5.40 -4.29
CA THR A 116 -19.94 4.81 -3.50
C THR A 116 -20.47 3.58 -2.77
N ILE A 117 -19.73 2.47 -2.82
CA ILE A 117 -20.09 1.19 -2.19
C ILE A 117 -19.16 0.98 -1.01
N PRO A 118 -19.62 0.99 0.24
CA PRO A 118 -18.81 0.61 1.39
C PRO A 118 -18.39 -0.87 1.27
N VAL A 119 -17.08 -1.13 1.29
CA VAL A 119 -16.54 -2.49 1.11
C VAL A 119 -15.78 -3.00 2.32
N GLY A 120 -15.26 -2.13 3.15
CA GLY A 120 -14.46 -2.42 4.35
C GLY A 120 -13.07 -1.82 4.28
N ASP A 121 -12.31 -2.02 5.35
CA ASP A 121 -11.11 -1.26 5.71
C ASP A 121 -9.99 -1.33 4.66
N ALA A 122 -9.52 -0.16 4.29
CA ALA A 122 -8.36 0.08 3.44
C ALA A 122 -8.39 -0.67 2.10
N PRO A 123 -9.38 -0.42 1.21
CA PRO A 123 -9.47 -1.04 -0.10
C PRO A 123 -8.32 -0.56 -1.01
N ARG A 124 -7.64 -1.51 -1.68
CA ARG A 124 -6.49 -1.25 -2.54
C ARG A 124 -6.75 -1.75 -3.96
N GLY A 125 -6.00 -2.72 -4.43
CA GLY A 125 -6.08 -3.22 -5.80
C GLY A 125 -7.47 -3.71 -6.19
N LEU A 126 -7.84 -3.46 -7.44
CA LEU A 126 -9.06 -3.91 -8.09
C LEU A 126 -8.76 -4.99 -9.13
N ALA A 127 -9.62 -5.99 -9.26
CA ALA A 127 -9.61 -6.91 -10.39
C ALA A 127 -11.02 -7.14 -10.93
N ILE A 128 -11.09 -7.24 -12.24
CA ILE A 128 -12.33 -7.56 -12.95
C ILE A 128 -12.14 -8.90 -13.64
N SER A 129 -12.96 -9.90 -13.28
CA SER A 129 -13.01 -11.17 -14.01
C SER A 129 -14.07 -11.09 -15.12
N GLY A 130 -13.84 -11.84 -16.17
CA GLY A 130 -14.74 -11.87 -17.31
C GLY A 130 -14.26 -11.01 -18.47
N LYS A 131 -14.45 -11.52 -19.70
CA LYS A 131 -14.12 -10.75 -20.90
C LYS A 131 -14.96 -9.48 -20.96
N GLN A 132 -14.34 -8.41 -21.41
CA GLN A 132 -15.02 -7.17 -21.69
C GLN A 132 -16.10 -7.42 -22.76
N LEU A 133 -17.36 -7.19 -22.42
CA LEU A 133 -18.46 -7.38 -23.37
C LEU A 133 -18.39 -6.27 -24.42
N THR A 134 -18.35 -6.66 -25.69
CA THR A 134 -18.67 -5.73 -26.79
C THR A 134 -20.18 -5.44 -26.77
N PRO A 135 -20.65 -4.27 -27.26
CA PRO A 135 -22.07 -3.90 -27.23
C PRO A 135 -23.03 -4.88 -27.87
N THR A 136 -22.51 -5.87 -28.63
CA THR A 136 -23.27 -6.89 -29.37
C THR A 136 -23.32 -8.25 -28.67
N GLN A 137 -22.68 -8.41 -27.52
CA GLN A 137 -22.66 -9.69 -26.80
C GLN A 137 -23.73 -9.75 -25.70
N ASP A 138 -24.50 -10.84 -25.70
CA ASP A 138 -25.62 -11.05 -24.79
C ASP A 138 -25.09 -11.18 -23.33
N ALA A 139 -25.49 -10.23 -22.47
CA ALA A 139 -25.09 -10.15 -21.06
C ALA A 139 -25.52 -11.38 -20.21
N LYS A 140 -26.25 -12.33 -20.77
CA LYS A 140 -26.82 -13.46 -20.05
C LYS A 140 -25.87 -14.65 -19.86
N THR A 141 -24.72 -14.69 -20.54
CA THR A 141 -23.85 -15.88 -20.53
C THR A 141 -22.53 -15.73 -19.80
N HIS A 142 -22.12 -14.50 -19.41
CA HIS A 142 -20.86 -14.28 -18.66
C HIS A 142 -21.09 -13.28 -17.54
N THR A 143 -21.19 -13.77 -16.32
CA THR A 143 -21.26 -12.93 -15.12
C THR A 143 -19.90 -12.27 -14.87
N ARG A 144 -19.75 -11.03 -15.30
CA ARG A 144 -18.61 -10.20 -14.96
C ARG A 144 -18.63 -9.91 -13.46
N ARG A 145 -17.47 -10.01 -12.79
CA ARG A 145 -17.33 -9.84 -11.36
C ARG A 145 -16.23 -8.81 -11.06
N ALA A 146 -16.42 -8.00 -10.05
CA ALA A 146 -15.41 -7.06 -9.57
C ALA A 146 -14.99 -7.43 -8.15
N PHE A 147 -13.69 -7.43 -7.91
CA PHE A 147 -13.07 -7.76 -6.65
C PHE A 147 -12.16 -6.63 -6.19
N VAL A 148 -12.09 -6.42 -4.88
CA VAL A 148 -11.20 -5.44 -4.26
C VAL A 148 -10.49 -6.05 -3.04
N ALA A 149 -9.19 -5.78 -2.92
CA ALA A 149 -8.38 -6.18 -1.77
C ALA A 149 -8.66 -5.26 -0.58
N LEU A 150 -9.00 -5.83 0.57
CA LEU A 150 -9.22 -5.11 1.83
C LEU A 150 -8.02 -5.34 2.76
N SER A 151 -7.03 -4.45 2.70
CA SER A 151 -5.74 -4.67 3.37
C SER A 151 -5.86 -4.59 4.90
N GLY A 152 -6.82 -3.87 5.43
CA GLY A 152 -7.07 -3.78 6.86
C GLY A 152 -7.78 -5.02 7.45
N PHE A 153 -8.51 -5.77 6.64
CA PHE A 153 -9.27 -6.96 7.10
C PHE A 153 -8.70 -8.30 6.65
N ASP A 154 -7.62 -8.34 5.85
CA ASP A 154 -7.09 -9.57 5.26
C ASP A 154 -8.15 -10.34 4.47
N GLN A 155 -8.95 -9.61 3.69
CA GLN A 155 -10.08 -10.14 2.94
C GLN A 155 -10.10 -9.60 1.51
N ILE A 156 -10.87 -10.28 0.68
CA ILE A 156 -11.31 -9.79 -0.63
C ILE A 156 -12.81 -9.53 -0.54
N ALA A 157 -13.26 -8.39 -1.06
CA ALA A 157 -14.67 -8.10 -1.28
C ALA A 157 -15.02 -8.30 -2.75
N GLU A 158 -16.14 -8.97 -3.02
CA GLU A 158 -16.79 -9.04 -4.32
C GLU A 158 -17.96 -8.05 -4.36
N ILE A 159 -18.02 -7.23 -5.41
CA ILE A 159 -19.07 -6.22 -5.58
C ILE A 159 -19.89 -6.48 -6.84
N ASN A 160 -21.19 -6.27 -6.74
CA ASN A 160 -22.08 -6.22 -7.89
C ASN A 160 -22.14 -4.77 -8.39
N VAL A 161 -21.50 -4.50 -9.51
CA VAL A 161 -21.40 -3.15 -10.09
C VAL A 161 -22.76 -2.62 -10.57
N THR A 162 -23.64 -3.52 -11.07
CA THR A 162 -24.97 -3.14 -11.60
C THR A 162 -25.91 -2.70 -10.48
N THR A 163 -25.98 -3.47 -9.39
CA THR A 163 -26.83 -3.11 -8.23
C THR A 163 -26.14 -2.13 -7.28
N GLY A 164 -24.81 -2.04 -7.33
CA GLY A 164 -24.01 -1.22 -6.44
C GLY A 164 -24.00 -1.75 -5.01
N THR A 165 -23.87 -3.05 -4.84
CA THR A 165 -23.92 -3.72 -3.54
C THR A 165 -22.71 -4.63 -3.33
N LEU A 166 -22.30 -4.75 -2.07
CA LEU A 166 -21.37 -5.79 -1.65
C LEU A 166 -22.06 -7.16 -1.77
N VAL A 167 -21.42 -8.12 -2.47
CA VAL A 167 -21.94 -9.47 -2.65
C VAL A 167 -21.49 -10.37 -1.49
N ARG A 168 -20.18 -10.43 -1.27
CA ARG A 168 -19.56 -11.25 -0.22
C ARG A 168 -18.15 -10.76 0.11
N ARG A 169 -17.61 -11.24 1.22
CA ARG A 169 -16.19 -11.16 1.55
C ARG A 169 -15.67 -12.58 1.81
N PHE A 170 -14.39 -12.80 1.53
CA PHE A 170 -13.71 -14.05 1.86
C PHE A 170 -12.27 -13.78 2.29
N ALA A 171 -11.74 -14.62 3.17
CA ALA A 171 -10.42 -14.45 3.76
C ALA A 171 -9.30 -14.70 2.74
N THR A 172 -8.21 -13.97 2.90
CA THR A 172 -6.96 -14.14 2.14
C THR A 172 -5.75 -13.93 3.05
N GLY A 173 -4.55 -13.73 2.48
CA GLY A 173 -3.32 -13.43 3.24
C GLY A 173 -3.29 -12.05 3.85
N GLY A 174 -2.32 -11.85 4.76
CA GLY A 174 -2.19 -10.60 5.52
C GLY A 174 -1.85 -9.38 4.65
N GLN A 175 -2.60 -8.30 4.83
CA GLN A 175 -2.47 -7.04 4.10
C GLN A 175 -2.45 -7.23 2.57
N PRO A 176 -3.53 -7.75 1.95
CA PRO A 176 -3.59 -7.89 0.51
C PRO A 176 -3.47 -6.51 -0.16
N GLY A 177 -2.51 -6.37 -1.07
CA GLY A 177 -2.24 -5.12 -1.78
C GLY A 177 -2.83 -5.12 -3.18
N TRP A 178 -2.36 -6.04 -4.01
CA TRP A 178 -2.73 -6.15 -5.42
C TRP A 178 -3.39 -7.47 -5.72
N LEU A 179 -4.27 -7.45 -6.70
CA LEU A 179 -4.90 -8.65 -7.21
C LEU A 179 -5.11 -8.58 -8.72
N THR A 180 -5.20 -9.73 -9.35
CA THR A 180 -5.51 -9.85 -10.77
C THR A 180 -6.36 -11.10 -11.02
N ALA A 181 -7.33 -10.99 -11.94
CA ALA A 181 -8.07 -12.14 -12.41
C ALA A 181 -7.37 -12.76 -13.64
N THR A 182 -7.35 -14.07 -13.75
CA THR A 182 -6.78 -14.76 -14.92
C THR A 182 -7.71 -14.65 -16.12
N ASP A 183 -7.14 -14.64 -17.33
CA ASP A 183 -7.90 -14.53 -18.59
C ASP A 183 -8.90 -15.66 -18.83
N ASN A 184 -8.61 -16.83 -18.28
CA ASN A 184 -9.54 -17.97 -18.28
C ASN A 184 -10.70 -17.82 -17.29
N GLN A 185 -10.75 -16.71 -16.53
CA GLN A 185 -11.79 -16.33 -15.57
C GLN A 185 -12.00 -17.31 -14.40
N ARG A 186 -11.06 -18.22 -14.17
CA ARG A 186 -11.17 -19.24 -13.13
C ARG A 186 -10.54 -18.83 -11.82
N TRP A 187 -9.49 -18.03 -11.87
CA TRP A 187 -8.66 -17.75 -10.70
C TRP A 187 -8.52 -16.25 -10.44
N LEU A 188 -8.56 -15.92 -9.17
CA LEU A 188 -8.19 -14.62 -8.63
C LEU A 188 -6.87 -14.79 -7.89
N VAL A 189 -5.84 -14.10 -8.35
CA VAL A 189 -4.51 -14.09 -7.75
C VAL A 189 -4.39 -12.88 -6.86
N VAL A 190 -3.94 -13.06 -5.63
CA VAL A 190 -3.82 -12.02 -4.60
C VAL A 190 -2.40 -11.99 -4.07
N CYS A 191 -1.78 -10.81 -4.09
CA CYS A 191 -0.49 -10.54 -3.45
C CYS A 191 -0.74 -10.03 -2.02
N ALA A 192 -0.35 -10.83 -1.03
CA ALA A 192 -0.41 -10.51 0.39
C ALA A 192 0.99 -10.08 0.86
N ASN A 193 1.07 -9.00 1.65
CA ASN A 193 2.33 -8.31 1.93
C ASN A 193 3.00 -8.76 3.23
N VAL A 194 2.24 -9.28 4.20
CA VAL A 194 2.76 -9.65 5.53
C VAL A 194 2.19 -11.01 5.98
N PRO A 195 2.95 -12.10 5.87
CA PRO A 195 4.21 -12.21 5.10
C PRO A 195 3.97 -12.11 3.60
N GLY A 196 5.04 -11.98 2.81
CA GLY A 196 4.94 -11.97 1.34
C GLY A 196 4.46 -13.31 0.79
N GLU A 197 3.21 -13.35 0.36
CA GLU A 197 2.55 -14.57 -0.13
C GLU A 197 1.71 -14.29 -1.37
N VAL A 198 1.62 -15.29 -2.21
CA VAL A 198 0.65 -15.32 -3.31
C VAL A 198 -0.45 -16.32 -2.98
N TRP A 199 -1.68 -15.83 -2.94
CA TRP A 199 -2.89 -16.61 -2.75
C TRP A 199 -3.65 -16.72 -4.06
N VAL A 200 -4.21 -17.89 -4.34
CA VAL A 200 -5.05 -18.11 -5.51
C VAL A 200 -6.41 -18.60 -5.04
N HIS A 201 -7.44 -17.89 -5.44
CA HIS A 201 -8.82 -18.22 -5.14
C HIS A 201 -9.58 -18.60 -6.41
N ASP A 202 -10.54 -19.48 -6.27
CA ASP A 202 -11.54 -19.76 -7.30
C ASP A 202 -12.50 -18.56 -7.40
N VAL A 203 -12.67 -18.01 -8.59
CA VAL A 203 -13.49 -16.81 -8.83
C VAL A 203 -14.96 -17.01 -8.45
N ASP A 204 -15.51 -18.19 -8.72
CA ASP A 204 -16.94 -18.46 -8.50
C ASP A 204 -17.26 -18.65 -7.03
N THR A 205 -16.45 -19.42 -6.33
CA THR A 205 -16.71 -19.83 -4.95
C THR A 205 -16.00 -18.96 -3.90
N GLY A 206 -14.92 -18.25 -4.27
CA GLY A 206 -14.02 -17.57 -3.34
C GLY A 206 -13.12 -18.54 -2.54
N LYS A 207 -13.19 -19.85 -2.82
CA LYS A 207 -12.39 -20.85 -2.11
C LYS A 207 -10.92 -20.71 -2.44
N THR A 208 -10.07 -20.74 -1.43
CA THR A 208 -8.61 -20.79 -1.61
C THR A 208 -8.20 -22.12 -2.27
N LEU A 209 -7.51 -22.00 -3.40
CA LEU A 209 -6.95 -23.13 -4.14
C LEU A 209 -5.49 -23.38 -3.78
N SER A 210 -4.74 -22.31 -3.57
CA SER A 210 -3.35 -22.38 -3.11
C SER A 210 -2.93 -21.13 -2.33
N ARG A 211 -1.90 -21.33 -1.51
CA ARG A 211 -1.15 -20.30 -0.77
C ARG A 211 0.32 -20.63 -0.92
N ARG A 212 1.11 -19.66 -1.32
CA ARG A 212 2.56 -19.84 -1.47
C ARG A 212 3.35 -18.64 -0.97
N THR A 213 4.26 -18.91 -0.06
CA THR A 213 5.22 -17.92 0.43
C THR A 213 6.28 -17.64 -0.64
N ILE A 214 6.65 -16.40 -0.78
CA ILE A 214 7.78 -15.98 -1.61
C ILE A 214 9.08 -16.42 -0.94
N PHE A 215 10.04 -16.92 -1.74
CA PHE A 215 11.37 -17.27 -1.24
C PHE A 215 12.09 -16.06 -0.62
N ASP A 216 12.99 -16.35 0.30
CA ASP A 216 13.94 -15.41 0.88
C ASP A 216 13.29 -14.18 1.53
N ASP A 217 12.19 -14.37 2.29
CA ASP A 217 11.49 -13.29 3.00
C ASP A 217 11.02 -12.13 2.09
N GLY A 218 10.38 -12.47 0.97
CA GLY A 218 9.70 -11.49 0.13
C GLY A 218 8.61 -10.72 0.90
N PHE A 219 8.45 -9.45 0.60
CA PHE A 219 7.48 -8.57 1.26
C PHE A 219 7.00 -7.46 0.32
N SER A 220 5.97 -6.70 0.68
CA SER A 220 5.46 -5.56 -0.11
C SER A 220 5.34 -5.87 -1.60
N LEU A 221 4.70 -6.99 -1.93
CA LEU A 221 4.62 -7.53 -3.28
C LEU A 221 3.96 -6.55 -4.23
N GLY A 222 4.55 -6.37 -5.42
CA GLY A 222 4.03 -5.48 -6.45
C GLY A 222 2.84 -6.08 -7.22
N ARG A 223 2.29 -5.28 -8.15
CA ARG A 223 1.17 -5.70 -9.02
C ARG A 223 1.61 -6.82 -9.97
N PRO A 224 0.95 -7.99 -9.93
CA PRO A 224 1.32 -9.11 -10.77
C PRO A 224 0.77 -8.96 -12.19
N VAL A 225 1.48 -9.55 -13.16
CA VAL A 225 0.97 -9.80 -14.52
C VAL A 225 0.77 -11.29 -14.73
N VAL A 226 -0.37 -11.65 -15.33
CA VAL A 226 -0.68 -13.03 -15.74
C VAL A 226 -0.16 -13.24 -17.15
N LEU A 227 0.50 -14.36 -17.40
CA LEU A 227 0.94 -14.73 -18.74
C LEU A 227 -0.20 -15.35 -19.57
N ASP A 228 -0.07 -15.34 -20.88
CA ASP A 228 -1.11 -15.73 -21.88
C ASP A 228 -1.79 -17.07 -21.62
N ASN A 229 -1.08 -18.03 -21.03
CA ASN A 229 -1.65 -19.33 -20.70
C ASN A 229 -2.52 -19.34 -19.42
N SER A 230 -2.62 -18.22 -18.71
CA SER A 230 -3.26 -18.10 -17.40
C SER A 230 -2.71 -19.05 -16.31
N GLU A 231 -1.57 -19.68 -16.57
CA GLU A 231 -0.97 -20.68 -15.66
C GLU A 231 0.31 -20.21 -15.01
N THR A 232 0.73 -18.99 -15.28
CA THR A 232 1.96 -18.41 -14.74
C THR A 232 1.75 -16.93 -14.46
N ILE A 233 2.35 -16.45 -13.37
CA ILE A 233 2.45 -15.02 -13.08
C ILE A 233 3.89 -14.55 -12.96
N ILE A 234 4.07 -13.26 -13.17
CA ILE A 234 5.29 -12.53 -12.81
C ILE A 234 4.88 -11.36 -11.92
N LEU A 235 5.64 -11.13 -10.88
CA LEU A 235 5.39 -10.02 -9.95
C LEU A 235 6.69 -9.43 -9.42
N PRO A 236 6.72 -8.11 -9.15
CA PRO A 236 7.77 -7.46 -8.37
C PRO A 236 7.84 -8.01 -6.95
N THR A 237 9.05 -8.24 -6.47
CA THR A 237 9.26 -8.87 -5.17
C THR A 237 10.50 -8.28 -4.50
N PRO A 238 10.37 -7.28 -3.64
CA PRO A 238 11.44 -6.88 -2.74
C PRO A 238 11.75 -8.02 -1.76
N ILE A 239 13.03 -8.26 -1.50
CA ILE A 239 13.51 -9.33 -0.60
C ILE A 239 14.29 -8.70 0.55
N ASN A 240 13.96 -9.09 1.78
CA ASN A 240 14.78 -8.79 2.94
C ASN A 240 15.88 -9.86 3.06
N ARG A 241 17.12 -9.49 2.75
CA ARG A 241 18.28 -10.40 2.77
C ARG A 241 18.78 -10.73 4.18
N SER A 242 18.20 -10.09 5.19
CA SER A 242 18.52 -10.31 6.60
C SER A 242 20.01 -10.14 6.94
N PHE A 243 20.67 -9.16 6.32
CA PHE A 243 22.01 -8.71 6.70
C PHE A 243 21.93 -7.36 7.43
N PRO A 244 22.91 -7.06 8.33
CA PRO A 244 22.98 -5.76 8.98
C PRO A 244 23.07 -4.61 7.99
N VAL A 245 22.34 -3.52 8.29
CA VAL A 245 22.29 -2.33 7.44
C VAL A 245 23.58 -1.52 7.63
N ASN A 246 24.47 -1.60 6.67
CA ASN A 246 25.69 -0.80 6.56
C ASN A 246 26.08 -0.59 5.09
N GLU A 247 26.96 0.37 4.84
CA GLU A 247 27.36 0.74 3.48
C GLU A 247 27.84 -0.45 2.64
N THR A 248 28.64 -1.35 3.23
CA THR A 248 29.18 -2.53 2.53
C THR A 248 28.07 -3.48 2.09
N ASN A 249 27.13 -3.79 2.99
CA ASN A 249 26.03 -4.70 2.70
C ASN A 249 25.03 -4.08 1.73
N ILE A 250 24.79 -2.76 1.81
CA ILE A 250 23.94 -2.03 0.84
C ILE A 250 24.56 -2.15 -0.57
N LYS A 251 25.83 -1.83 -0.74
CA LYS A 251 26.53 -1.93 -2.04
C LYS A 251 26.50 -3.33 -2.66
N ARG A 252 26.35 -4.37 -1.83
CA ARG A 252 26.29 -5.77 -2.25
C ARG A 252 24.86 -6.26 -2.52
N GLY A 253 23.83 -5.42 -2.30
CA GLY A 253 22.44 -5.85 -2.37
C GLY A 253 22.02 -6.80 -1.25
N TRP A 254 22.70 -6.80 -0.10
CA TRP A 254 22.48 -7.73 0.99
C TRP A 254 21.51 -7.23 2.06
N VAL A 255 20.93 -6.04 1.88
CA VAL A 255 19.92 -5.49 2.79
C VAL A 255 18.54 -5.73 2.22
N ILE A 256 18.23 -5.06 1.11
CA ILE A 256 17.03 -5.28 0.30
C ILE A 256 17.50 -5.42 -1.12
N ASP A 257 17.03 -6.44 -1.84
CA ASP A 257 17.18 -6.53 -3.28
C ASP A 257 15.81 -6.54 -3.98
N ASN A 258 15.82 -6.13 -5.26
CA ASN A 258 14.62 -5.93 -6.06
C ASN A 258 14.53 -7.00 -7.15
N ARG A 259 13.62 -7.96 -6.96
CA ARG A 259 13.49 -9.12 -7.84
C ARG A 259 12.18 -9.15 -8.62
N LEU A 260 12.22 -9.84 -9.74
CA LEU A 260 11.04 -10.41 -10.36
C LEU A 260 10.89 -11.86 -9.92
N THR A 261 9.71 -12.21 -9.44
CA THR A 261 9.35 -13.61 -9.16
C THR A 261 8.42 -14.12 -10.24
N ARG A 262 8.74 -15.29 -10.81
CA ARG A 262 7.89 -16.05 -11.73
C ARG A 262 7.41 -17.33 -11.04
N MET A 263 6.10 -17.59 -11.05
CA MET A 263 5.56 -18.81 -10.45
C MET A 263 4.35 -19.37 -11.21
N PRO A 264 4.17 -20.70 -11.23
CA PRO A 264 3.00 -21.35 -11.84
C PRO A 264 1.75 -21.20 -10.97
N LEU A 265 0.58 -21.27 -11.60
CA LEU A 265 -0.77 -21.18 -11.03
C LEU A 265 -1.62 -22.42 -11.35
N PRO A 266 -2.61 -22.74 -10.53
CA PRO A 266 -2.81 -22.29 -9.15
C PRO A 266 -1.86 -23.01 -8.22
N ARG A 267 -1.34 -24.13 -8.67
CA ARG A 267 -0.46 -25.02 -7.92
C ARG A 267 0.83 -25.25 -8.69
N GLY A 268 1.87 -25.57 -7.99
CA GLY A 268 3.17 -25.94 -8.52
C GLY A 268 4.08 -26.29 -7.37
N GLU A 269 5.11 -27.08 -7.67
CA GLU A 269 6.14 -27.38 -6.71
C GLU A 269 6.89 -26.11 -6.31
N HIS A 270 7.37 -26.07 -5.07
CA HIS A 270 8.05 -24.90 -4.53
C HIS A 270 9.27 -24.51 -5.38
N TRP A 271 10.04 -25.49 -5.85
CA TRP A 271 11.19 -25.29 -6.73
C TRP A 271 10.87 -24.71 -8.12
N GLN A 272 9.60 -24.67 -8.53
CA GLN A 272 9.17 -24.03 -9.78
C GLN A 272 9.04 -22.50 -9.66
N GLN A 273 9.09 -21.96 -8.46
CA GLN A 273 9.24 -20.54 -8.26
C GLN A 273 10.66 -20.15 -8.68
N LYS A 274 10.77 -19.16 -9.55
CA LYS A 274 12.03 -18.62 -10.02
C LYS A 274 12.10 -17.13 -9.73
N GLN A 275 13.27 -16.68 -9.31
CA GLN A 275 13.52 -15.27 -9.05
C GLN A 275 14.66 -14.78 -9.94
N MET A 276 14.63 -13.51 -10.29
CA MET A 276 15.67 -12.84 -11.03
C MET A 276 15.88 -11.45 -10.43
N ASN A 277 17.10 -11.17 -10.01
CA ASN A 277 17.49 -9.87 -9.49
C ASN A 277 17.55 -8.83 -10.62
N LEU A 278 17.08 -7.62 -10.39
CA LEU A 278 17.13 -6.50 -11.36
C LEU A 278 18.13 -5.41 -10.98
N ASP A 279 18.79 -5.55 -9.83
CA ASP A 279 19.75 -4.60 -9.32
C ASP A 279 21.10 -4.77 -10.03
N GLU A 280 21.71 -3.67 -10.44
CA GLU A 280 23.05 -3.64 -10.99
C GLU A 280 24.06 -3.11 -9.96
N HIS A 281 25.34 -3.35 -10.18
CA HIS A 281 26.38 -2.72 -9.37
C HIS A 281 26.24 -1.19 -9.42
N ALA A 282 26.15 -0.56 -8.25
CA ALA A 282 25.98 0.89 -8.10
C ALA A 282 24.67 1.47 -8.69
N ALA A 283 23.67 0.61 -8.98
CA ALA A 283 22.38 1.05 -9.51
C ALA A 283 21.26 0.06 -9.11
N GLY A 284 20.64 0.25 -7.97
CA GLY A 284 19.48 -0.51 -7.53
C GLY A 284 18.24 -0.21 -8.38
N ALA A 285 17.31 -1.17 -8.48
CA ALA A 285 15.99 -0.99 -9.09
C ALA A 285 14.96 -0.66 -7.99
N GLY A 286 15.24 0.41 -7.23
CA GLY A 286 14.57 0.74 -5.97
C GLY A 286 13.07 0.91 -6.09
N ASP A 287 12.34 0.27 -5.15
CA ASP A 287 10.87 0.30 -5.08
C ASP A 287 10.20 -0.15 -6.39
N LEU A 288 10.64 -1.29 -6.93
CA LEU A 288 9.97 -1.96 -8.05
C LEU A 288 8.53 -2.32 -7.65
N ASN A 289 7.52 -1.71 -8.28
CA ASN A 289 6.14 -1.76 -7.77
C ASN A 289 5.12 -2.45 -8.69
N ALA A 290 5.32 -2.40 -10.01
CA ALA A 290 4.40 -3.01 -10.96
C ALA A 290 5.12 -3.45 -12.23
N VAL A 291 4.56 -4.44 -12.92
CA VAL A 291 5.03 -4.90 -14.23
C VAL A 291 3.90 -4.98 -15.23
N ALA A 292 4.22 -4.77 -16.50
CA ALA A 292 3.29 -4.97 -17.61
C ALA A 292 3.96 -5.75 -18.73
N LEU A 293 3.19 -6.64 -19.36
CA LEU A 293 3.62 -7.43 -20.51
C LEU A 293 2.95 -6.88 -21.79
N SER A 294 3.73 -6.72 -22.86
CA SER A 294 3.17 -6.33 -24.16
C SER A 294 2.20 -7.40 -24.70
N PRO A 295 1.19 -7.02 -25.51
CA PRO A 295 0.20 -7.97 -26.05
C PRO A 295 0.81 -9.16 -26.80
N THR A 296 1.96 -9.01 -27.41
CA THR A 296 2.70 -10.11 -28.07
C THR A 296 3.61 -10.90 -27.15
N GLY A 297 3.67 -10.56 -25.84
CA GLY A 297 4.59 -11.20 -24.90
C GLY A 297 6.07 -10.89 -25.15
N ARG A 298 6.40 -9.90 -26.03
CA ARG A 298 7.78 -9.61 -26.40
C ARG A 298 8.51 -8.77 -25.37
N TRP A 299 7.82 -7.78 -24.79
CA TRP A 299 8.39 -6.82 -23.86
C TRP A 299 7.72 -6.93 -22.50
N LEU A 300 8.51 -6.98 -21.46
CA LEU A 300 8.09 -6.76 -20.08
C LEU A 300 8.67 -5.42 -19.64
N VAL A 301 7.86 -4.55 -19.07
CA VAL A 301 8.32 -3.33 -18.43
C VAL A 301 8.02 -3.37 -16.95
N GLY A 302 8.93 -2.84 -16.12
CA GLY A 302 8.74 -2.72 -14.68
C GLY A 302 8.96 -1.28 -14.24
N SER A 303 8.09 -0.75 -13.37
CA SER A 303 8.23 0.59 -12.79
C SER A 303 8.97 0.55 -11.46
N CYS A 304 10.10 1.27 -11.39
CA CYS A 304 10.93 1.44 -10.20
C CYS A 304 10.65 2.83 -9.64
N GLY A 305 9.66 2.92 -8.73
CA GLY A 305 9.18 4.20 -8.23
C GLY A 305 10.19 4.96 -7.39
N GLY A 306 11.08 4.26 -6.70
CA GLY A 306 12.14 4.84 -5.88
C GLY A 306 13.36 5.31 -6.67
N SER A 307 13.80 4.54 -7.68
CA SER A 307 14.89 4.93 -8.56
C SER A 307 14.43 5.68 -9.82
N HIS A 308 13.17 6.13 -9.84
CA HIS A 308 12.60 7.07 -10.80
C HIS A 308 12.64 6.64 -12.27
N GLU A 309 12.57 5.35 -12.55
CA GLU A 309 12.82 4.78 -13.87
C GLU A 309 11.87 3.64 -14.24
N LEU A 310 11.91 3.26 -15.51
CA LEU A 310 11.37 2.01 -16.01
C LEU A 310 12.52 1.07 -16.42
N VAL A 311 12.41 -0.20 -16.02
CA VAL A 311 13.21 -1.28 -16.59
C VAL A 311 12.46 -1.89 -17.78
N VAL A 312 13.17 -2.17 -18.85
CA VAL A 312 12.65 -2.77 -20.09
C VAL A 312 13.36 -4.08 -20.35
N LEU A 313 12.59 -5.18 -20.40
CA LEU A 313 13.11 -6.54 -20.53
C LEU A 313 12.55 -7.20 -21.81
N ARG A 314 13.41 -7.92 -22.53
CA ARG A 314 12.98 -8.74 -23.65
C ARG A 314 12.51 -10.10 -23.15
N PHE A 315 11.24 -10.19 -22.82
CA PHE A 315 10.65 -11.22 -21.96
C PHE A 315 10.90 -12.68 -22.42
N PRO A 316 10.71 -13.08 -23.68
CA PRO A 316 10.88 -14.48 -24.06
C PRO A 316 12.30 -15.00 -23.92
N GLU A 317 13.29 -14.09 -23.86
CA GLU A 317 14.72 -14.40 -23.88
C GLU A 317 15.37 -14.27 -22.49
N LEU A 318 14.57 -14.03 -21.43
CA LEU A 318 15.08 -13.84 -20.07
C LEU A 318 15.72 -15.12 -19.53
N PRO A 319 16.97 -15.03 -19.04
CA PRO A 319 17.70 -16.18 -18.51
C PRO A 319 17.29 -16.47 -17.05
N TRP A 320 16.07 -16.94 -16.84
CA TRP A 320 15.58 -17.26 -15.50
C TRP A 320 16.51 -18.22 -14.77
N PRO A 321 17.16 -17.82 -13.65
CA PRO A 321 18.01 -18.70 -12.87
C PRO A 321 17.28 -19.96 -12.43
N SER A 322 18.02 -21.07 -12.38
CA SER A 322 17.44 -22.37 -11.99
C SER A 322 17.40 -22.57 -10.47
N ALA A 323 18.25 -21.85 -9.73
CA ALA A 323 18.37 -21.94 -8.27
C ALA A 323 18.58 -20.53 -7.68
N ASP A 324 19.81 -20.14 -7.39
CA ASP A 324 20.16 -18.86 -6.80
C ASP A 324 20.00 -17.72 -7.83
N PRO A 325 19.20 -16.67 -7.54
CA PRO A 325 19.09 -15.51 -8.43
C PRO A 325 20.35 -14.63 -8.46
N GLY A 326 21.32 -14.84 -7.57
CA GLY A 326 22.50 -13.99 -7.40
C GLY A 326 22.20 -12.68 -6.67
N ASP A 327 23.24 -11.91 -6.41
CA ASP A 327 23.15 -10.61 -5.74
C ASP A 327 22.80 -9.46 -6.72
N PHE A 328 22.96 -9.69 -8.02
CA PHE A 328 22.79 -8.68 -9.07
C PHE A 328 22.09 -9.23 -10.30
N LEU A 329 21.74 -8.32 -11.20
CA LEU A 329 21.24 -8.65 -12.54
C LEU A 329 22.14 -9.71 -13.22
N PRO A 330 21.55 -10.78 -13.80
CA PRO A 330 22.33 -11.81 -14.50
C PRO A 330 23.30 -11.22 -15.53
N GLU A 331 24.55 -11.71 -15.55
CA GLU A 331 25.60 -11.20 -16.42
C GLU A 331 25.19 -11.18 -17.90
N ALA A 332 24.48 -12.21 -18.35
CA ALA A 332 23.95 -12.31 -19.72
C ALA A 332 23.00 -11.16 -20.09
N MET A 333 22.39 -10.49 -19.10
CA MET A 333 21.51 -9.34 -19.31
C MET A 333 22.24 -8.01 -19.16
N ARG A 334 23.13 -7.91 -18.17
CA ARG A 334 23.89 -6.68 -17.88
C ARG A 334 24.67 -6.17 -19.09
N ASP A 335 25.32 -7.07 -19.80
CA ASP A 335 26.17 -6.74 -20.95
C ASP A 335 25.40 -6.78 -22.28
N ASN A 336 24.08 -6.99 -22.24
CA ASN A 336 23.24 -7.11 -23.43
C ASN A 336 22.06 -6.13 -23.44
N PRO A 337 22.23 -4.93 -24.04
CA PRO A 337 21.18 -3.92 -24.10
C PRO A 337 19.96 -4.33 -24.95
N LYS A 338 20.00 -5.50 -25.61
CA LYS A 338 18.81 -6.07 -26.26
C LYS A 338 17.91 -6.80 -25.29
N LEU A 339 18.46 -7.29 -24.17
CA LEU A 339 17.71 -8.03 -23.15
C LEU A 339 17.21 -7.15 -22.02
N PHE A 340 18.03 -6.18 -21.58
CA PHE A 340 17.74 -5.32 -20.43
C PHE A 340 18.16 -3.88 -20.70
N ARG A 341 17.31 -2.93 -20.34
CA ARG A 341 17.60 -1.48 -20.40
C ARG A 341 16.82 -0.75 -19.33
N ARG A 342 17.34 0.40 -18.95
CA ARG A 342 16.72 1.34 -18.01
C ARG A 342 16.35 2.63 -18.75
N ILE A 343 15.20 3.21 -18.39
CA ILE A 343 14.71 4.48 -18.93
C ILE A 343 14.48 5.41 -17.74
N GLU A 344 15.31 6.41 -17.58
CA GLU A 344 15.13 7.45 -16.59
C GLU A 344 13.90 8.30 -16.95
N LEU A 345 12.96 8.44 -16.01
CA LEU A 345 11.71 9.18 -16.18
C LEU A 345 11.59 10.35 -15.21
N GLY A 346 12.35 10.32 -14.15
CA GLY A 346 12.19 11.22 -13.01
C GLY A 346 10.89 11.01 -12.24
N GLY A 347 10.68 11.80 -11.21
CA GLY A 347 9.46 11.71 -10.40
C GLY A 347 9.30 10.33 -9.72
N ARG A 348 8.11 9.76 -9.78
CA ARG A 348 7.82 8.43 -9.24
C ARG A 348 6.92 7.68 -10.24
N PRO A 349 7.50 6.92 -11.19
CA PRO A 349 6.74 6.15 -12.18
C PRO A 349 6.03 4.96 -11.52
N LEU A 350 4.75 4.79 -11.80
CA LEU A 350 3.86 3.78 -11.21
C LEU A 350 2.94 3.19 -12.28
N ASP A 351 2.50 1.94 -12.06
CA ASP A 351 1.41 1.26 -12.75
C ASP A 351 1.51 1.33 -14.30
N PRO A 352 2.56 0.72 -14.91
CA PRO A 352 2.72 0.72 -16.36
C PRO A 352 1.64 -0.15 -17.04
N THR A 353 1.22 0.24 -18.24
CA THR A 353 0.38 -0.60 -19.11
C THR A 353 0.72 -0.39 -20.58
N PHE A 354 0.54 -1.41 -21.42
CA PHE A 354 0.85 -1.33 -22.85
C PHE A 354 -0.32 -0.78 -23.66
N LEU A 355 -0.07 0.28 -24.44
CA LEU A 355 -1.00 0.81 -25.43
C LEU A 355 -1.11 -0.12 -26.64
N ASP A 356 0.05 -0.62 -27.08
CA ASP A 356 0.22 -1.53 -28.21
C ASP A 356 1.39 -2.50 -27.95
N ASN A 357 1.94 -3.12 -29.00
CA ASN A 357 3.04 -4.08 -28.88
C ASN A 357 4.41 -3.46 -28.53
N GLN A 358 4.53 -2.13 -28.54
CA GLN A 358 5.78 -1.40 -28.39
C GLN A 358 5.72 -0.27 -27.36
N HIS A 359 4.58 0.41 -27.25
CA HIS A 359 4.44 1.58 -26.42
C HIS A 359 3.76 1.23 -25.09
N ALA A 360 4.43 1.57 -23.99
CA ALA A 360 3.85 1.52 -22.66
C ALA A 360 3.59 2.93 -22.15
N ILE A 361 2.52 3.10 -21.38
CA ILE A 361 2.16 4.34 -20.67
C ILE A 361 2.29 4.09 -19.17
N VAL A 362 2.78 5.06 -18.43
CA VAL A 362 3.03 5.00 -16.99
C VAL A 362 2.54 6.28 -16.32
N ALA A 363 1.96 6.17 -15.14
CA ALA A 363 1.63 7.30 -14.28
C ALA A 363 2.90 7.81 -13.59
N ASN A 364 3.14 9.13 -13.58
CA ASN A 364 4.26 9.72 -12.87
C ASN A 364 3.75 10.60 -11.71
N TYR A 365 3.82 10.05 -10.52
CA TYR A 365 3.19 10.56 -9.30
C TYR A 365 3.62 11.97 -8.90
N PHE A 366 4.93 12.27 -8.95
CA PHE A 366 5.44 13.59 -8.54
C PHE A 366 5.47 14.63 -9.66
N HIS A 367 5.35 14.19 -10.91
CA HIS A 367 5.33 15.09 -12.06
C HIS A 367 3.92 15.46 -12.52
N ASP A 368 2.88 14.85 -11.97
CA ASP A 368 1.47 15.02 -12.42
C ASP A 368 1.31 14.80 -13.93
N THR A 369 1.98 13.74 -14.44
CA THR A 369 2.00 13.42 -15.86
C THR A 369 1.73 11.96 -16.14
N LEU A 370 1.33 11.66 -17.38
CA LEU A 370 1.48 10.34 -17.97
C LEU A 370 2.66 10.38 -18.96
N GLN A 371 3.49 9.35 -18.93
CA GLN A 371 4.64 9.24 -19.79
C GLN A 371 4.53 8.00 -20.67
N ILE A 372 4.68 8.19 -21.98
CA ILE A 372 4.66 7.10 -22.98
C ILE A 372 6.09 6.80 -23.39
N VAL A 373 6.46 5.54 -23.26
CA VAL A 373 7.79 5.03 -23.62
C VAL A 373 7.69 4.02 -24.75
N ASP A 374 8.67 4.02 -25.62
CA ASP A 374 8.87 2.97 -26.62
C ASP A 374 9.82 1.90 -26.05
N ALA A 375 9.31 0.72 -25.78
CA ALA A 375 10.06 -0.41 -25.24
C ALA A 375 11.14 -0.92 -26.21
N ASN A 376 10.95 -0.78 -27.54
CA ASN A 376 11.91 -1.25 -28.52
C ASN A 376 13.17 -0.35 -28.59
N SER A 377 13.00 0.97 -28.53
CA SER A 377 14.13 1.92 -28.50
C SER A 377 14.59 2.29 -27.08
N ALA A 378 13.82 1.90 -26.05
CA ALA A 378 13.97 2.28 -24.66
C ALA A 378 14.08 3.81 -24.47
N ARG A 379 13.09 4.54 -24.95
CA ARG A 379 13.05 6.01 -24.89
C ARG A 379 11.68 6.52 -24.47
N LEU A 380 11.69 7.63 -23.75
CA LEU A 380 10.51 8.45 -23.53
C LEU A 380 10.08 9.07 -24.88
N VAL A 381 8.83 8.83 -25.29
CA VAL A 381 8.28 9.30 -26.57
C VAL A 381 7.39 10.52 -26.38
N LYS A 382 6.55 10.51 -25.34
CA LYS A 382 5.58 11.59 -25.11
C LYS A 382 5.33 11.74 -23.62
N THR A 383 5.20 12.98 -23.17
CA THR A 383 4.70 13.33 -21.84
C THR A 383 3.36 14.05 -21.98
N ILE A 384 2.37 13.60 -21.20
CA ILE A 384 1.01 14.17 -21.15
C ILE A 384 0.84 14.79 -19.77
N SER A 385 0.68 16.11 -19.71
CA SER A 385 0.38 16.80 -18.44
C SER A 385 -1.07 16.58 -18.04
N LEU A 386 -1.29 16.26 -16.77
CA LEU A 386 -2.65 16.17 -16.19
C LEU A 386 -3.18 17.53 -15.72
N GLY A 387 -2.32 18.55 -15.65
CA GLY A 387 -2.68 19.91 -15.27
C GLY A 387 -1.53 20.62 -14.56
N ASN A 388 -1.79 21.82 -14.05
CA ASN A 388 -0.80 22.61 -13.34
C ASN A 388 -0.73 22.21 -11.86
N ALA A 389 0.47 21.97 -11.36
CA ALA A 389 0.76 21.78 -9.95
C ALA A 389 1.22 23.11 -9.29
N PRO A 390 0.94 23.33 -7.99
CA PRO A 390 1.51 24.44 -7.25
C PRO A 390 3.01 24.21 -6.99
N PRO A 391 3.76 25.25 -6.59
CA PRO A 391 5.10 25.02 -6.05
C PRO A 391 5.05 24.05 -4.87
N PRO A 392 5.98 23.07 -4.77
CA PRO A 392 5.94 22.06 -3.73
C PRO A 392 5.97 22.67 -2.32
N THR A 393 4.99 22.30 -1.50
CA THR A 393 4.99 22.63 -0.06
C THR A 393 6.13 21.90 0.66
N LEU A 394 6.38 22.27 1.92
CA LEU A 394 7.37 21.57 2.73
C LEU A 394 7.01 20.09 2.94
N VAL A 395 5.72 19.79 3.14
CA VAL A 395 5.18 18.42 3.22
C VAL A 395 5.43 17.66 1.92
N ARG A 396 5.09 18.27 0.77
CA ARG A 396 5.30 17.63 -0.55
C ARG A 396 6.77 17.35 -0.84
N ARG A 397 7.68 18.24 -0.45
CA ARG A 397 9.13 18.00 -0.55
C ARG A 397 9.58 16.84 0.34
N GLY A 398 9.05 16.74 1.56
CA GLY A 398 9.32 15.64 2.46
C GLY A 398 8.80 14.31 1.92
N GLU A 399 7.63 14.32 1.30
CA GLU A 399 7.07 13.17 0.60
C GLU A 399 7.97 12.71 -0.55
N GLN A 400 8.45 13.63 -1.38
CA GLN A 400 9.41 13.33 -2.45
C GLN A 400 10.67 12.64 -1.90
N ILE A 401 11.24 13.16 -0.82
CA ILE A 401 12.43 12.56 -0.18
C ILE A 401 12.13 11.18 0.40
N PHE A 402 10.94 10.98 0.96
CA PHE A 402 10.53 9.71 1.56
C PHE A 402 10.47 8.56 0.57
N TYR A 403 10.07 8.85 -0.68
CA TYR A 403 9.96 7.88 -1.77
C TYR A 403 11.17 7.84 -2.71
N ASP A 404 12.26 8.56 -2.40
CA ASP A 404 13.43 8.71 -3.24
C ASP A 404 14.53 7.71 -2.83
N ALA A 405 14.67 6.62 -3.57
CA ALA A 405 15.69 5.60 -3.33
C ALA A 405 17.08 6.07 -3.74
N ASP A 406 17.21 7.05 -4.65
CA ASP A 406 18.51 7.63 -5.04
C ASP A 406 19.20 8.34 -3.86
N ARG A 407 18.47 8.58 -2.78
CA ARG A 407 19.02 9.02 -1.49
C ARG A 407 19.78 7.93 -0.75
N SER A 408 19.50 6.66 -0.99
CA SER A 408 20.30 5.59 -0.44
C SER A 408 21.58 5.38 -1.23
N ARG A 409 22.52 4.68 -0.64
CA ARG A 409 23.71 4.25 -1.35
C ARG A 409 23.29 3.42 -2.56
N ASP A 410 23.64 3.88 -3.76
CA ASP A 410 23.43 3.20 -5.05
C ASP A 410 21.95 2.94 -5.41
N GLY A 411 20.98 3.65 -4.81
CA GLY A 411 19.56 3.60 -5.22
C GLY A 411 18.78 2.33 -4.84
N TRP A 412 19.23 1.58 -3.85
CA TRP A 412 18.66 0.26 -3.53
C TRP A 412 17.27 0.29 -2.91
N PHE A 413 17.01 1.25 -2.03
CA PHE A 413 15.75 1.36 -1.29
C PHE A 413 15.53 2.76 -0.73
N SER A 414 14.28 3.12 -0.51
CA SER A 414 13.86 4.39 0.09
C SER A 414 13.36 4.20 1.52
N CYS A 415 12.91 5.28 2.17
CA CYS A 415 12.17 5.16 3.44
C CYS A 415 10.89 4.32 3.26
N HIS A 416 10.22 4.47 2.11
CA HIS A 416 9.02 3.72 1.76
C HIS A 416 9.25 2.20 1.71
N SER A 417 10.41 1.73 1.27
CA SER A 417 10.70 0.29 1.19
C SER A 417 10.53 -0.41 2.54
N CYS A 418 10.98 0.22 3.64
CA CYS A 418 10.80 -0.30 4.99
C CYS A 418 9.49 0.16 5.63
N HIS A 419 9.01 1.37 5.29
CA HIS A 419 7.82 2.01 5.85
C HIS A 419 6.76 2.28 4.77
N PRO A 420 6.17 1.26 4.12
CA PRO A 420 5.21 1.46 3.04
C PRO A 420 4.06 2.36 3.50
N ASP A 421 3.82 3.44 2.73
CA ASP A 421 2.82 4.47 3.01
C ASP A 421 2.89 5.05 4.44
N GLY A 422 4.12 5.20 4.96
CA GLY A 422 4.35 5.68 6.33
C GLY A 422 3.98 4.68 7.43
N HIS A 423 3.66 3.43 7.07
CA HIS A 423 3.31 2.39 8.06
C HIS A 423 4.50 1.45 8.33
N THR A 424 4.29 0.17 8.33
CA THR A 424 5.32 -0.87 8.55
C THR A 424 5.22 -1.95 7.48
N SER A 425 6.37 -2.37 6.95
CA SER A 425 6.46 -3.55 6.08
C SER A 425 6.27 -4.88 6.82
N GLY A 426 6.24 -4.86 8.16
CA GLY A 426 6.25 -6.07 8.96
C GLY A 426 7.60 -6.83 8.94
N GLN A 427 8.64 -6.24 8.34
CA GLN A 427 9.98 -6.79 8.30
C GLN A 427 10.84 -6.28 9.46
N ALA A 428 11.80 -7.10 9.86
CA ALA A 428 12.78 -6.74 10.87
C ALA A 428 14.15 -6.52 10.22
N PHE A 429 14.80 -5.40 10.57
CA PHE A 429 16.12 -5.04 10.08
C PHE A 429 17.08 -4.81 11.25
N ASP A 430 18.34 -5.19 11.06
CA ASP A 430 19.40 -4.82 11.96
C ASP A 430 20.08 -3.54 11.48
N THR A 431 19.67 -2.41 12.04
CA THR A 431 20.20 -1.08 11.68
C THR A 431 21.43 -0.69 12.52
N LEU A 432 22.01 -1.63 13.26
CA LEU A 432 23.19 -1.45 14.12
C LEU A 432 23.04 -0.31 15.15
N ASN A 433 21.80 0.07 15.48
CA ASN A 433 21.54 1.16 16.42
C ASN A 433 22.03 0.88 17.84
N ASP A 434 22.11 -0.38 18.22
CA ASP A 434 22.61 -0.85 19.52
C ASP A 434 24.10 -1.21 19.51
N GLY A 435 24.79 -1.02 18.39
CA GLY A 435 26.19 -1.36 18.21
C GLY A 435 26.48 -2.86 18.11
N ASN A 436 25.43 -3.71 18.08
CA ASN A 436 25.56 -5.16 17.98
C ASN A 436 25.07 -5.66 16.62
N HIS A 437 25.64 -6.77 16.19
CA HIS A 437 25.18 -7.52 15.01
C HIS A 437 24.11 -8.54 15.41
N ASP A 438 23.24 -8.90 14.45
CA ASP A 438 22.15 -9.88 14.61
C ASP A 438 21.07 -9.48 15.63
N THR A 439 20.86 -8.19 15.81
CA THR A 439 19.83 -7.64 16.70
C THR A 439 18.70 -6.99 15.92
N TYR A 440 18.01 -7.79 15.12
CA TYR A 440 16.95 -7.36 14.23
C TYR A 440 15.78 -6.74 14.99
N LYS A 441 15.31 -5.59 14.51
CA LYS A 441 14.17 -4.86 15.07
C LYS A 441 13.08 -4.71 14.03
N LEU A 442 11.85 -5.04 14.42
CA LEU A 442 10.67 -4.84 13.60
C LEU A 442 10.54 -3.35 13.24
N THR A 443 10.32 -3.09 11.96
CA THR A 443 10.09 -1.74 11.45
C THR A 443 8.82 -1.13 12.08
N PRO A 444 8.90 -0.03 12.83
CA PRO A 444 7.72 0.59 13.45
C PRO A 444 6.90 1.38 12.43
N SER A 445 5.62 1.61 12.72
CA SER A 445 4.83 2.59 11.99
C SER A 445 5.34 4.01 12.26
N LEU A 446 5.35 4.86 11.23
CA LEU A 446 5.69 6.28 11.34
C LEU A 446 4.46 7.18 11.50
N ARG A 447 3.25 6.61 11.47
CA ARG A 447 2.02 7.37 11.69
C ARG A 447 1.97 7.90 13.11
N GLY A 448 1.72 9.20 13.25
CA GLY A 448 1.75 9.89 14.54
C GLY A 448 3.14 10.05 15.18
N VAL A 449 4.22 9.72 14.47
CA VAL A 449 5.58 9.63 15.01
C VAL A 449 6.08 10.91 15.69
N THR A 450 5.60 12.08 15.28
CA THR A 450 6.00 13.36 15.88
C THR A 450 5.56 13.52 17.34
N ARG A 451 4.62 12.70 17.83
CA ARG A 451 4.06 12.75 19.18
C ARG A 451 4.54 11.61 20.09
N THR A 452 5.29 10.64 19.55
CA THR A 452 5.56 9.36 20.23
C THR A 452 7.02 9.16 20.63
N GLY A 453 7.75 10.26 20.83
CA GLY A 453 9.13 10.19 21.35
C GLY A 453 9.21 9.70 22.81
N PRO A 454 10.39 9.19 23.24
CA PRO A 454 11.63 9.03 22.47
C PRO A 454 11.52 7.91 21.42
N TRP A 455 12.32 8.01 20.36
CA TRP A 455 12.22 7.09 19.22
C TRP A 455 13.18 5.91 19.35
N THR A 456 13.01 4.91 18.52
CA THR A 456 13.55 3.54 18.55
C THR A 456 12.88 2.67 19.61
N TRP A 457 13.03 1.35 19.49
CA TRP A 457 12.46 0.39 20.45
C TRP A 457 13.02 0.54 21.88
N HIS A 458 14.18 1.15 22.02
CA HIS A 458 14.84 1.38 23.33
C HIS A 458 14.84 2.87 23.75
N GLY A 459 14.16 3.75 23.01
CA GLY A 459 14.06 5.17 23.35
C GLY A 459 15.38 5.95 23.28
N TRP A 460 16.36 5.49 22.49
CA TRP A 460 17.67 6.13 22.43
C TRP A 460 17.70 7.47 21.69
N GLN A 461 16.69 7.73 20.88
CA GLN A 461 16.59 8.97 20.13
C GLN A 461 15.56 9.88 20.79
N ASN A 462 16.04 10.91 21.49
CA ASN A 462 15.18 11.89 22.17
C ASN A 462 14.88 13.14 21.31
N ASN A 463 15.38 13.17 20.08
CA ASN A 463 15.17 14.25 19.12
C ASN A 463 14.86 13.67 17.73
N LEU A 464 13.65 13.96 17.22
CA LEU A 464 13.19 13.42 15.93
C LEU A 464 14.08 13.87 14.75
N THR A 465 14.53 15.12 14.75
CA THR A 465 15.43 15.66 13.72
C THR A 465 16.76 14.89 13.69
N ALA A 466 17.31 14.57 14.87
CA ALA A 466 18.51 13.75 14.97
C ALA A 466 18.25 12.31 14.51
N SER A 467 17.10 11.74 14.84
CA SER A 467 16.69 10.41 14.36
C SER A 467 16.55 10.35 12.83
N ILE A 468 15.92 11.36 12.22
CA ILE A 468 15.82 11.48 10.76
C ILE A 468 17.19 11.62 10.12
N ARG A 469 18.08 12.47 10.66
CA ARG A 469 19.45 12.61 10.18
C ARG A 469 20.18 11.27 10.19
N LYS A 470 20.13 10.55 11.31
CA LYS A 470 20.72 9.22 11.44
C LYS A 470 20.14 8.22 10.45
N SER A 471 18.84 8.24 10.20
CA SER A 471 18.22 7.37 9.20
C SER A 471 18.74 7.66 7.78
N LEU A 472 18.95 8.92 7.43
CA LEU A 472 19.53 9.30 6.14
C LEU A 472 21.02 8.91 6.06
N SER A 473 21.84 9.28 7.05
CA SER A 473 23.29 9.05 6.98
C SER A 473 23.67 7.59 7.19
N ASP A 474 23.05 6.89 8.14
CA ASP A 474 23.49 5.55 8.54
C ASP A 474 22.63 4.46 7.87
N THR A 475 21.29 4.56 7.96
CA THR A 475 20.41 3.50 7.43
C THR A 475 20.34 3.53 5.90
N LEU A 476 20.13 4.69 5.27
CA LEU A 476 20.20 4.84 3.82
C LEU A 476 21.64 4.94 3.31
N SER A 477 22.61 5.20 4.19
CA SER A 477 24.01 5.44 3.82
C SER A 477 24.16 6.47 2.71
N THR A 478 23.38 7.57 2.82
CA THR A 478 23.34 8.66 1.84
C THR A 478 24.76 9.13 1.49
N PRO A 479 25.13 9.21 0.21
CA PRO A 479 26.51 9.56 -0.20
C PRO A 479 26.98 10.95 0.26
N THR A 480 26.04 11.84 0.56
CA THR A 480 26.30 13.23 0.96
C THR A 480 25.65 13.54 2.30
N GLU A 481 26.23 14.47 3.05
CA GLU A 481 25.63 14.93 4.34
C GLU A 481 24.19 15.42 4.13
N PRO A 482 23.21 14.92 4.90
CA PRO A 482 21.82 15.34 4.80
C PRO A 482 21.64 16.85 5.06
N LYS A 483 21.01 17.55 4.13
CA LYS A 483 20.80 19.00 4.22
C LYS A 483 19.74 19.32 5.28
N PRO A 484 19.91 20.40 6.07
CA PRO A 484 18.92 20.81 7.07
C PRO A 484 17.51 20.99 6.49
N GLN A 485 17.39 21.47 5.24
CA GLN A 485 16.10 21.65 4.56
C GLN A 485 15.42 20.31 4.25
N ASP A 486 16.19 19.27 3.91
CA ASP A 486 15.66 17.94 3.65
C ASP A 486 15.13 17.31 4.95
N ILE A 487 15.84 17.47 6.04
CA ILE A 487 15.41 17.01 7.37
C ILE A 487 14.13 17.73 7.81
N LEU A 488 14.06 19.06 7.59
CA LEU A 488 12.87 19.83 7.91
C LEU A 488 11.67 19.38 7.06
N ALA A 489 11.88 19.16 5.77
CA ALA A 489 10.86 18.66 4.86
C ALA A 489 10.35 17.28 5.26
N LEU A 490 11.25 16.32 5.55
CA LEU A 490 10.87 15.00 6.06
C LEU A 490 10.12 15.10 7.39
N THR A 491 10.55 15.96 8.32
CA THR A 491 9.83 16.18 9.58
C THR A 491 8.40 16.66 9.33
N ALA A 492 8.21 17.57 8.37
CA ALA A 492 6.89 18.07 8.00
C ALA A 492 6.00 16.97 7.38
N PHE A 493 6.56 16.16 6.50
CA PHE A 493 5.85 15.02 5.90
C PHE A 493 5.48 13.98 6.95
N LEU A 494 6.43 13.56 7.80
CA LEU A 494 6.16 12.61 8.89
C LEU A 494 5.10 13.15 9.87
N GLY A 495 5.07 14.48 10.08
CA GLY A 495 4.04 15.14 10.88
C GLY A 495 2.65 15.12 10.26
N SER A 496 2.53 14.90 8.95
CA SER A 496 1.24 14.76 8.26
C SER A 496 0.69 13.34 8.25
N LEU A 497 1.50 12.34 8.66
CA LEU A 497 1.10 10.95 8.68
C LEU A 497 0.27 10.65 9.94
N GLU A 498 -1.03 10.50 9.77
CA GLU A 498 -1.96 10.16 10.85
C GLU A 498 -2.46 8.71 10.76
N HIS A 499 -2.87 8.17 11.90
CA HIS A 499 -3.54 6.88 11.92
C HIS A 499 -4.97 7.04 11.38
N PRO A 500 -5.40 6.19 10.43
CA PRO A 500 -6.80 6.16 10.02
C PRO A 500 -7.70 5.78 11.20
N ALA A 501 -8.97 6.12 11.12
CA ALA A 501 -9.96 5.67 12.08
C ALA A 501 -10.04 4.14 12.11
N SER A 502 -10.16 3.55 13.30
CA SER A 502 -10.26 2.10 13.37
C SER A 502 -11.63 1.61 12.86
N PRO A 503 -11.66 0.60 11.98
CA PRO A 503 -12.90 -0.02 11.49
C PRO A 503 -13.61 -0.88 12.57
N HIS A 504 -12.98 -1.07 13.72
CA HIS A 504 -13.54 -1.79 14.88
C HIS A 504 -14.34 -0.87 15.81
N ARG A 505 -14.62 0.37 15.40
CA ARG A 505 -15.57 1.26 16.05
C ARG A 505 -16.95 1.12 15.43
N GLN A 506 -17.99 1.51 16.19
CA GLN A 506 -19.33 1.66 15.65
C GLN A 506 -19.35 2.79 14.59
N HIS A 507 -20.38 2.81 13.79
CA HIS A 507 -20.50 3.78 12.68
C HIS A 507 -20.54 5.25 13.16
N ASP A 508 -20.95 5.48 14.40
CA ASP A 508 -20.94 6.78 15.07
C ASP A 508 -19.59 7.11 15.75
N GLY A 509 -18.57 6.26 15.56
CA GLY A 509 -17.24 6.39 16.15
C GLY A 509 -17.16 5.94 17.61
N GLN A 510 -18.26 5.43 18.21
CA GLN A 510 -18.26 4.95 19.59
C GLN A 510 -17.64 3.55 19.71
N LEU A 511 -17.22 3.21 20.93
CA LEU A 511 -16.80 1.86 21.27
C LEU A 511 -18.04 0.95 21.39
N ASP A 512 -17.96 -0.27 20.90
CA ASP A 512 -18.95 -1.29 21.22
C ASP A 512 -18.86 -1.73 22.69
N GLU A 513 -19.76 -2.60 23.14
CA GLU A 513 -19.80 -3.04 24.54
C GLU A 513 -18.56 -3.83 24.97
N ALA A 514 -18.02 -4.69 24.11
CA ALA A 514 -16.82 -5.46 24.38
C ALA A 514 -15.60 -4.52 24.51
N ALA A 515 -15.43 -3.58 23.57
CA ALA A 515 -14.36 -2.59 23.64
C ALA A 515 -14.49 -1.65 24.86
N ARG A 516 -15.71 -1.30 25.30
CA ARG A 516 -15.91 -0.52 26.54
C ARG A 516 -15.46 -1.30 27.79
N ARG A 517 -15.81 -2.59 27.89
CA ARG A 517 -15.32 -3.44 28.98
C ARG A 517 -13.81 -3.61 28.91
N GLY A 518 -13.27 -3.81 27.68
CA GLY A 518 -11.84 -3.87 27.42
C GLY A 518 -11.09 -2.60 27.83
N LYS A 519 -11.65 -1.42 27.56
CA LYS A 519 -11.11 -0.14 28.01
C LYS A 519 -11.01 -0.09 29.54
N HIS A 520 -12.06 -0.49 30.24
CA HIS A 520 -12.03 -0.55 31.70
C HIS A 520 -10.95 -1.50 32.22
N LEU A 521 -10.78 -2.67 31.60
CA LEU A 521 -9.71 -3.61 31.95
C LEU A 521 -8.32 -3.02 31.68
N PHE A 522 -8.14 -2.35 30.56
CA PHE A 522 -6.90 -1.65 30.18
C PHE A 522 -6.50 -0.59 31.22
N GLU A 523 -7.48 0.18 31.71
CA GLU A 523 -7.30 1.26 32.66
C GLU A 523 -7.15 0.80 34.12
N THR A 524 -7.53 -0.46 34.44
CA THR A 524 -7.60 -0.94 35.84
C THR A 524 -6.86 -2.24 36.06
N THR A 525 -7.46 -3.37 35.66
CA THR A 525 -7.01 -4.72 36.06
C THR A 525 -5.76 -5.17 35.30
N ALA A 526 -5.63 -4.79 34.04
CA ALA A 526 -4.51 -5.21 33.19
C ALA A 526 -3.26 -4.35 33.36
N GLY A 527 -3.33 -3.17 34.03
CA GLY A 527 -2.19 -2.30 34.32
C GLY A 527 -1.51 -1.66 33.09
N CYS A 528 -2.21 -1.65 31.95
CA CYS A 528 -1.60 -1.20 30.68
C CYS A 528 -1.26 0.30 30.70
N THR A 529 -2.04 1.12 31.42
CA THR A 529 -1.86 2.58 31.53
C THR A 529 -0.59 3.00 32.24
N ASP A 530 0.09 2.13 32.96
CA ASP A 530 1.36 2.42 33.61
C ASP A 530 2.45 2.76 32.58
N CYS A 531 2.37 2.13 31.40
CA CYS A 531 3.32 2.33 30.29
C CYS A 531 2.66 2.92 29.04
N HIS A 532 1.40 2.51 28.73
CA HIS A 532 0.66 2.95 27.54
C HIS A 532 -0.41 3.96 27.92
N ASN A 533 -0.02 5.20 28.18
CA ASN A 533 -0.90 6.27 28.67
C ASN A 533 -1.07 7.42 27.65
N GLY A 534 -1.85 8.41 28.02
CA GLY A 534 -2.12 9.58 27.18
C GLY A 534 -2.90 9.26 25.90
N ASN A 535 -2.98 10.26 25.03
CA ASN A 535 -3.78 10.16 23.80
C ASN A 535 -3.20 9.19 22.76
N ASP A 536 -1.90 9.01 22.74
CA ASP A 536 -1.21 8.14 21.79
C ASP A 536 -0.86 6.77 22.39
N TYR A 537 -1.34 6.44 23.62
CA TYR A 537 -1.12 5.16 24.30
C TYR A 537 0.36 4.75 24.29
N THR A 538 1.23 5.67 24.71
CA THR A 538 2.67 5.51 24.88
C THR A 538 3.15 6.37 26.03
N SER A 539 4.41 6.28 26.42
CA SER A 539 5.03 7.18 27.40
C SER A 539 6.47 7.50 27.01
N PRO A 540 7.06 8.59 27.52
CA PRO A 540 8.44 8.97 27.21
C PRO A 540 9.48 8.15 27.98
N ASN A 541 9.07 7.19 28.78
CA ASN A 541 9.98 6.37 29.61
C ASN A 541 10.30 5.05 28.94
N THR A 542 11.33 4.37 29.45
CA THR A 542 11.65 2.98 29.11
C THR A 542 11.36 2.07 30.29
N TYR A 543 11.01 0.82 30.00
CA TYR A 543 10.58 -0.16 31.01
C TYR A 543 11.25 -1.52 30.78
N LYS A 544 11.63 -2.15 31.88
CA LYS A 544 12.11 -3.55 31.87
C LYS A 544 10.88 -4.47 31.99
N ILE A 545 10.54 -5.14 30.91
CA ILE A 545 9.29 -5.91 30.79
C ILE A 545 9.50 -7.38 30.41
N GLY A 546 10.73 -7.88 30.48
CA GLY A 546 11.04 -9.29 30.22
C GLY A 546 10.89 -9.71 28.75
N LEU A 547 11.04 -8.78 27.81
CA LEU A 547 10.99 -9.05 26.36
C LEU A 547 12.37 -9.16 25.72
N GLU A 548 13.43 -8.98 26.47
CA GLU A 548 14.80 -9.06 26.01
C GLU A 548 15.11 -10.47 25.44
N SER A 549 15.92 -10.50 24.41
CA SER A 549 16.51 -11.73 23.88
C SER A 549 17.94 -11.90 24.40
N PRO A 550 18.52 -13.12 24.37
CA PRO A 550 19.90 -13.36 24.84
C PRO A 550 20.97 -12.53 24.11
N ARG A 551 20.65 -12.01 22.92
CA ARG A 551 21.56 -11.15 22.13
C ARG A 551 21.39 -9.66 22.41
N LEU A 552 20.31 -9.25 23.12
CA LEU A 552 20.05 -7.87 23.48
C LEU A 552 20.70 -7.53 24.82
N PHE A 553 21.64 -6.58 24.82
CA PHE A 553 22.26 -6.06 26.05
C PHE A 553 21.36 -5.02 26.76
N TYR A 554 20.31 -4.54 26.10
CA TYR A 554 19.42 -3.51 26.62
C TYR A 554 18.08 -4.12 27.03
N PRO A 555 17.81 -4.22 28.34
CA PRO A 555 16.61 -4.88 28.85
C PRO A 555 15.38 -3.96 28.86
N GLU A 556 15.56 -2.66 28.57
CA GLU A 556 14.50 -1.67 28.67
C GLU A 556 13.96 -1.29 27.29
N PHE A 557 12.63 -1.15 27.20
CA PHE A 557 11.93 -0.80 25.98
C PHE A 557 11.07 0.44 26.17
N ASN A 558 11.06 1.31 25.17
CA ASN A 558 10.07 2.36 25.05
C ASN A 558 8.74 1.75 24.57
N PRO A 559 7.61 2.00 25.25
CA PRO A 559 6.33 1.45 24.84
C PRO A 559 5.90 2.06 23.50
N PRO A 560 5.71 1.26 22.44
CA PRO A 560 5.23 1.79 21.17
C PRO A 560 3.80 2.28 21.31
N THR A 561 3.42 3.29 20.51
CA THR A 561 2.00 3.69 20.43
C THR A 561 1.11 2.50 20.09
N LEU A 562 -0.04 2.40 20.74
CA LEU A 562 -1.03 1.38 20.42
C LEU A 562 -2.07 1.87 19.40
N ARG A 563 -2.01 3.14 18.98
CA ARG A 563 -2.89 3.64 17.92
C ARG A 563 -2.66 2.89 16.62
N GLY A 564 -3.76 2.53 15.96
CA GLY A 564 -3.73 1.80 14.72
C GLY A 564 -3.11 0.39 14.83
N ILE A 565 -3.07 -0.18 16.03
CA ILE A 565 -2.50 -1.52 16.27
C ILE A 565 -3.25 -2.62 15.51
N HIS A 566 -4.53 -2.42 15.19
CA HIS A 566 -5.35 -3.33 14.39
C HIS A 566 -4.77 -3.58 12.98
N ALA A 567 -4.07 -2.58 12.43
CA ALA A 567 -3.47 -2.68 11.10
C ALA A 567 -2.15 -3.45 11.08
N ARG A 568 -1.56 -3.77 12.24
CA ARG A 568 -0.31 -4.52 12.33
C ARG A 568 -0.55 -6.02 12.25
N ARG A 569 0.40 -6.76 11.66
CA ARG A 569 0.37 -8.23 11.55
C ARG A 569 1.52 -8.91 12.29
N ARG A 570 2.53 -8.13 12.66
CA ARG A 570 3.64 -8.56 13.52
C ARG A 570 3.80 -7.58 14.68
N PHE A 571 4.16 -8.09 15.84
CA PHE A 571 4.19 -7.37 17.09
C PHE A 571 5.48 -7.63 17.86
N LEU A 572 5.77 -6.80 18.85
CA LEU A 572 6.99 -6.74 19.65
C LEU A 572 8.20 -6.25 18.82
N HIS A 573 9.29 -5.97 19.53
CA HIS A 573 10.47 -5.33 18.93
C HIS A 573 11.16 -6.17 17.85
N ASP A 574 11.00 -7.47 17.86
CA ASP A 574 11.59 -8.43 16.90
C ASP A 574 10.56 -9.13 16.00
N GLY A 575 9.29 -8.78 16.17
CA GLY A 575 8.21 -9.32 15.35
C GLY A 575 7.83 -10.78 15.65
N ARG A 576 8.22 -11.31 16.82
CA ARG A 576 7.98 -12.72 17.20
C ARG A 576 6.54 -13.10 17.41
N ALA A 577 5.65 -12.14 17.69
CA ALA A 577 4.22 -12.39 17.87
C ALA A 577 3.44 -11.99 16.60
N HIS A 578 2.46 -12.80 16.22
CA HIS A 578 1.66 -12.66 15.01
C HIS A 578 0.20 -12.29 15.27
N SER A 579 -0.19 -12.13 16.52
CA SER A 579 -1.53 -11.68 16.92
C SER A 579 -1.50 -10.98 18.28
N LEU A 580 -2.49 -10.12 18.55
CA LEU A 580 -2.67 -9.51 19.87
C LEU A 580 -2.93 -10.58 20.94
N ASN A 581 -3.63 -11.66 20.58
CA ASN A 581 -3.82 -12.78 21.49
C ASN A 581 -2.49 -13.41 21.91
N GLU A 582 -1.59 -13.64 20.96
CA GLU A 582 -0.25 -14.18 21.24
C GLU A 582 0.60 -13.23 22.09
N VAL A 583 0.54 -11.91 21.82
CA VAL A 583 1.16 -10.90 22.68
C VAL A 583 0.70 -11.05 24.12
N LEU A 584 -0.61 -11.04 24.35
CA LEU A 584 -1.20 -10.97 25.69
C LEU A 584 -1.19 -12.31 26.45
N THR A 585 -1.04 -13.45 25.75
CA THR A 585 -1.06 -14.77 26.39
C THR A 585 0.31 -15.42 26.53
N ARG A 586 1.30 -15.03 25.71
CA ARG A 586 2.62 -15.66 25.68
C ARG A 586 3.77 -14.74 26.06
N HIS A 587 3.77 -13.50 25.55
CA HIS A 587 4.97 -12.66 25.57
C HIS A 587 4.88 -11.46 26.52
N HIS A 588 3.74 -10.76 26.53
CA HIS A 588 3.52 -9.56 27.34
C HIS A 588 2.20 -9.71 28.11
N ARG A 589 2.23 -10.66 29.05
CA ARG A 589 1.03 -11.06 29.79
C ARG A 589 0.71 -10.06 30.90
N PRO A 590 -0.51 -9.53 30.98
CA PRO A 590 -0.93 -8.61 32.06
C PRO A 590 -0.67 -9.17 33.46
N GLU A 591 -0.84 -10.48 33.66
CA GLU A 591 -0.61 -11.15 34.95
C GLU A 591 0.83 -11.04 35.46
N GLN A 592 1.83 -10.95 34.56
CA GLN A 592 3.22 -10.78 34.93
C GLN A 592 3.50 -9.38 35.52
N LEU A 593 2.72 -8.39 35.11
CA LEU A 593 2.84 -7.01 35.55
C LEU A 593 2.00 -6.74 36.81
N THR A 594 0.80 -7.30 36.89
CA THR A 594 -0.17 -6.97 37.95
C THR A 594 -0.40 -8.07 38.97
N GLY A 595 0.06 -9.31 38.70
CA GLY A 595 -0.27 -10.49 39.49
C GLY A 595 -1.70 -10.98 39.33
N LYS A 596 -2.49 -10.35 38.43
CA LYS A 596 -3.92 -10.68 38.24
C LYS A 596 -4.11 -11.37 36.88
N GLN A 597 -4.64 -12.58 36.92
CA GLN A 597 -4.98 -13.35 35.73
C GLN A 597 -6.30 -12.87 35.12
N LEU A 598 -6.34 -12.65 33.82
CA LEU A 598 -7.55 -12.35 33.08
C LEU A 598 -8.20 -13.62 32.57
N SER A 599 -9.54 -13.69 32.61
CA SER A 599 -10.29 -14.75 31.95
C SER A 599 -10.23 -14.62 30.43
N ASN A 600 -10.58 -15.68 29.69
CA ASN A 600 -10.61 -15.64 28.23
C ASN A 600 -11.52 -14.53 27.70
N THR A 601 -12.72 -14.35 28.30
CA THR A 601 -13.65 -13.27 27.92
C THR A 601 -13.05 -11.89 28.17
N GLN A 602 -12.34 -11.70 29.29
CA GLN A 602 -11.65 -10.44 29.58
C GLN A 602 -10.52 -10.16 28.60
N LEU A 603 -9.79 -11.19 28.15
CA LEU A 603 -8.78 -11.06 27.10
C LEU A 603 -9.41 -10.67 25.75
N GLU A 604 -10.55 -11.26 25.39
CA GLU A 604 -11.30 -10.91 24.18
C GLU A 604 -11.79 -9.45 24.24
N ASP A 605 -12.35 -9.01 25.38
CA ASP A 605 -12.77 -7.62 25.59
C ASP A 605 -11.56 -6.66 25.48
N LEU A 606 -10.42 -7.00 26.08
CA LEU A 606 -9.19 -6.20 25.99
C LEU A 606 -8.69 -6.09 24.54
N ILE A 607 -8.70 -7.20 23.78
CA ILE A 607 -8.35 -7.22 22.36
C ILE A 607 -9.33 -6.37 21.54
N ALA A 608 -10.63 -6.41 21.84
CA ALA A 608 -11.63 -5.58 21.18
C ALA A 608 -11.33 -4.08 21.37
N PHE A 609 -10.97 -3.68 22.59
CA PHE A 609 -10.53 -2.31 22.86
C PHE A 609 -9.26 -1.95 22.10
N LEU A 610 -8.21 -2.78 22.18
CA LEU A 610 -6.94 -2.53 21.47
C LEU A 610 -7.15 -2.38 19.97
N LYS A 611 -8.01 -3.17 19.37
CA LYS A 611 -8.35 -3.03 17.95
C LYS A 611 -9.10 -1.73 17.64
N SER A 612 -9.80 -1.15 18.59
CA SER A 612 -10.62 0.04 18.40
C SER A 612 -9.85 1.38 18.51
N ILE A 613 -8.55 1.37 18.86
CA ILE A 613 -7.73 2.57 19.11
C ILE A 613 -6.69 2.86 18.04
#